data_4dac9e2e6e7aaa66a8e390137efa1136
#
_entry.id   4dac9e2e6e7aaa66a8e390137efa1136
#
_cell.length_a   1.000
_cell.length_b   1.000
_cell.length_c   1.000
_cell.angle_alpha   90.00
_cell.angle_beta   90.00
_cell.angle_gamma   90.00
#
_symmetry.space_group_name_H-M   'P 1'
#
loop_
_entity.id
_entity.type
_entity.pdbx_description
1 polymer ?
#
loop_
_entity_poly.entity_id
_entity_poly.type
_entity_poly.pdbx_seq_one_letter_code
_entity_poly.pdbx_strand_id
1 'polypeptide(L)'
;MAQDEGCFGRISRPQRCWAPPGIRPSAPAQVVREYMYVYAAVAPQKGLLTSLILPEASTAMMNLFLEHVSHTFSKYFIVMQVDQAGWHHAHDLVIPENIRLIEQPPYSPEVNPVEHIWDELREKYFHNRTFSSLDLLIDVLCQGLNELTGDKKRLRSLTGFPHLNVKI
;
A
#
# COMPACT_ATOMS: atom_id res chain seq x y z
N MET A 1 1.11 -4.24 -13.20
CA MET A 1 0.86 -3.54 -11.92
C MET A 1 1.92 -3.98 -10.93
N ALA A 2 2.15 -3.21 -9.86
CA ALA A 2 2.91 -3.66 -8.70
C ALA A 2 1.96 -3.74 -7.51
N GLN A 3 2.16 -4.72 -6.64
CA GLN A 3 1.31 -5.01 -5.49
C GLN A 3 2.17 -5.08 -4.23
N ASP A 4 1.56 -4.74 -3.07
CA ASP A 4 2.18 -4.82 -1.75
C ASP A 4 1.15 -4.75 -0.62
N GLU A 5 1.56 -5.13 0.61
CA GLU A 5 0.79 -4.99 1.84
C GLU A 5 1.44 -4.03 2.82
N GLY A 6 0.73 -2.95 3.15
CA GLY A 6 1.12 -1.99 4.17
C GLY A 6 0.43 -2.24 5.52
N CYS A 7 1.19 -2.41 6.60
CA CYS A 7 0.63 -2.49 7.95
C CYS A 7 0.46 -1.08 8.54
N PHE A 8 -0.75 -0.77 9.01
CA PHE A 8 -1.11 0.49 9.66
C PHE A 8 -1.77 0.20 11.02
N GLY A 9 -1.28 0.83 12.07
CA GLY A 9 -1.73 0.50 13.42
C GLY A 9 -1.62 1.65 14.41
N ARG A 10 -2.07 1.38 15.62
CA ARG A 10 -2.13 2.33 16.74
C ARG A 10 -0.86 2.32 17.61
N ILE A 11 0.26 1.83 17.07
CA ILE A 11 1.58 2.01 17.66
C ILE A 11 2.24 3.19 16.95
N SER A 12 2.34 4.31 17.63
CA SER A 12 2.97 5.51 17.07
C SER A 12 4.49 5.36 17.01
N ARG A 13 5.06 5.82 15.91
CA ARG A 13 6.50 5.97 15.72
C ARG A 13 6.78 7.45 15.53
N PRO A 14 7.23 8.18 16.57
CA PRO A 14 7.51 9.60 16.46
C PRO A 14 8.49 9.90 15.32
N GLN A 15 8.09 10.80 14.46
CA GLN A 15 8.88 11.23 13.31
C GLN A 15 9.48 12.61 13.57
N ARG A 16 10.59 12.90 12.89
CA ARG A 16 11.23 14.22 12.94
C ARG A 16 10.29 15.26 12.34
N CYS A 17 10.23 16.42 12.96
CA CYS A 17 9.50 17.58 12.45
C CYS A 17 10.37 18.84 12.55
N TRP A 18 10.03 19.82 11.73
CA TRP A 18 10.67 21.13 11.77
C TRP A 18 10.21 21.90 13.02
N ALA A 19 11.16 22.55 13.69
CA ALA A 19 10.90 23.42 14.83
C ALA A 19 11.85 24.63 14.79
N PRO A 20 11.49 25.77 15.38
CA PRO A 20 12.41 26.90 15.55
C PRO A 20 13.65 26.49 16.34
N PRO A 21 14.82 27.11 16.10
CA PRO A 21 16.03 26.85 16.85
C PRO A 21 15.80 26.99 18.37
N GLY A 22 16.32 26.02 19.15
CA GLY A 22 16.16 26.00 20.60
C GLY A 22 14.85 25.40 21.12
N ILE A 23 13.89 25.07 20.26
CA ILE A 23 12.63 24.40 20.64
C ILE A 23 12.74 22.91 20.30
N ARG A 24 12.54 22.06 21.33
CA ARG A 24 12.40 20.62 21.13
C ARG A 24 10.92 20.28 21.03
N PRO A 25 10.40 19.91 19.84
CA PRO A 25 8.99 19.53 19.69
C PRO A 25 8.71 18.23 20.42
N SER A 26 7.50 18.10 20.97
CA SER A 26 6.97 16.86 21.51
C SER A 26 5.97 16.26 20.52
N ALA A 27 6.06 14.95 20.31
CA ALA A 27 5.07 14.20 19.52
C ALA A 27 4.26 13.30 20.48
N PRO A 28 2.94 13.15 20.25
CA PRO A 28 2.14 12.21 21.02
C PRO A 28 2.64 10.79 20.76
N ALA A 29 2.60 9.95 21.79
CA ALA A 29 3.00 8.54 21.69
C ALA A 29 1.86 7.64 22.17
N GLN A 30 1.64 6.55 21.45
CA GLN A 30 0.63 5.54 21.74
C GLN A 30 1.21 4.15 21.48
N VAL A 31 0.89 3.19 22.37
CA VAL A 31 1.30 1.79 22.25
C VAL A 31 0.06 0.90 22.43
N VAL A 32 -0.77 0.85 21.40
CA VAL A 32 -1.93 -0.03 21.35
C VAL A 32 -1.72 -1.01 20.19
N ARG A 33 -1.73 -2.31 20.49
CA ARG A 33 -1.47 -3.37 19.52
C ARG A 33 -2.73 -3.72 18.70
N GLU A 34 -3.21 -2.73 17.97
CA GLU A 34 -4.31 -2.87 17.00
C GLU A 34 -3.82 -2.36 15.67
N TYR A 35 -4.06 -3.11 14.60
CA TYR A 35 -3.59 -2.79 13.26
C TYR A 35 -4.47 -3.43 12.19
N MET A 36 -4.40 -2.88 10.98
CA MET A 36 -4.98 -3.40 9.75
C MET A 36 -3.91 -3.44 8.67
N TYR A 37 -4.16 -4.26 7.66
CA TYR A 37 -3.32 -4.31 6.47
C TYR A 37 -4.04 -3.65 5.30
N VAL A 38 -3.32 -2.84 4.54
CA VAL A 38 -3.78 -2.31 3.26
C VAL A 38 -3.12 -3.11 2.16
N TYR A 39 -3.92 -3.86 1.42
CA TYR A 39 -3.49 -4.46 0.16
C TYR A 39 -3.68 -3.44 -0.94
N ALA A 40 -2.67 -3.17 -1.74
CA ALA A 40 -2.76 -2.22 -2.84
C ALA A 40 -2.09 -2.75 -4.12
N ALA A 41 -2.68 -2.42 -5.25
CA ALA A 41 -2.08 -2.66 -6.57
C ALA A 41 -2.12 -1.38 -7.40
N VAL A 42 -0.96 -0.96 -7.90
CA VAL A 42 -0.80 0.25 -8.70
C VAL A 42 -0.36 -0.08 -10.12
N ALA A 43 -0.94 0.62 -11.10
CA ALA A 43 -0.45 0.67 -12.47
C ALA A 43 0.19 2.04 -12.73
N PRO A 44 1.51 2.20 -12.53
CA PRO A 44 2.19 3.49 -12.55
C PRO A 44 1.96 4.29 -13.81
N GLN A 45 2.09 3.67 -14.99
CA GLN A 45 1.93 4.34 -16.28
C GLN A 45 0.50 4.88 -16.49
N LYS A 46 -0.50 4.19 -15.97
CA LYS A 46 -1.91 4.57 -16.11
C LYS A 46 -2.39 5.49 -14.97
N GLY A 47 -1.64 5.55 -13.86
CA GLY A 47 -2.05 6.23 -12.64
C GLY A 47 -3.35 5.62 -12.09
N LEU A 48 -3.40 4.29 -12.02
CA LEU A 48 -4.53 3.54 -11.47
C LEU A 48 -4.09 2.85 -10.19
N LEU A 49 -4.91 2.97 -9.17
CA LEU A 49 -4.72 2.34 -7.86
C LEU A 49 -6.03 1.62 -7.50
N THR A 50 -5.91 0.43 -6.95
CA THR A 50 -6.99 -0.23 -6.22
C THR A 50 -6.46 -0.76 -4.90
N SER A 51 -7.29 -0.80 -3.87
CA SER A 51 -6.87 -1.22 -2.54
C SER A 51 -8.03 -1.82 -1.75
N LEU A 52 -7.69 -2.71 -0.80
CA LEU A 52 -8.58 -3.22 0.24
C LEU A 52 -7.89 -3.05 1.61
N ILE A 53 -8.68 -2.75 2.63
CA ILE A 53 -8.23 -2.76 4.03
C ILE A 53 -8.72 -4.07 4.64
N LEU A 54 -7.78 -4.92 5.07
CA LEU A 54 -8.04 -6.29 5.51
C LEU A 54 -7.41 -6.54 6.91
N PRO A 55 -7.93 -7.48 7.69
CA PRO A 55 -7.50 -7.65 9.08
C PRO A 55 -6.12 -8.28 9.24
N GLU A 56 -5.66 -9.04 8.26
CA GLU A 56 -4.39 -9.78 8.33
C GLU A 56 -3.70 -9.90 6.97
N ALA A 57 -2.41 -10.25 7.00
CA ALA A 57 -1.67 -10.65 5.82
C ALA A 57 -1.66 -12.19 5.75
N SER A 58 -2.46 -12.75 4.85
CA SER A 58 -2.62 -14.19 4.67
C SER A 58 -2.99 -14.54 3.23
N THR A 59 -2.83 -15.82 2.86
CA THR A 59 -3.25 -16.33 1.54
C THR A 59 -4.74 -16.11 1.27
N ALA A 60 -5.59 -16.27 2.29
CA ALA A 60 -7.03 -16.03 2.16
C ALA A 60 -7.34 -14.58 1.81
N MET A 61 -6.66 -13.63 2.45
CA MET A 61 -6.82 -12.19 2.16
C MET A 61 -6.23 -11.83 0.80
N MET A 62 -5.12 -12.46 0.42
CA MET A 62 -4.54 -12.29 -0.92
C MET A 62 -5.49 -12.81 -2.01
N ASN A 63 -6.15 -13.93 -1.81
CA ASN A 63 -7.17 -14.44 -2.74
C ASN A 63 -8.31 -13.43 -2.93
N LEU A 64 -8.85 -12.87 -1.83
CA LEU A 64 -9.88 -11.82 -1.90
C LEU A 64 -9.38 -10.59 -2.66
N PHE A 65 -8.13 -10.19 -2.42
CA PHE A 65 -7.55 -9.05 -3.11
C PHE A 65 -7.34 -9.31 -4.61
N LEU A 66 -6.84 -10.47 -5.00
CA LEU A 66 -6.67 -10.85 -6.41
C LEU A 66 -8.00 -10.91 -7.15
N GLU A 67 -9.03 -11.46 -6.53
CA GLU A 67 -10.40 -11.48 -7.07
C GLU A 67 -10.93 -10.05 -7.28
N HIS A 68 -10.76 -9.17 -6.28
CA HIS A 68 -11.13 -7.76 -6.38
C HIS A 68 -10.41 -7.05 -7.54
N VAL A 69 -9.10 -7.25 -7.67
CA VAL A 69 -8.30 -6.68 -8.78
C VAL A 69 -8.79 -7.20 -10.13
N SER A 70 -9.01 -8.52 -10.23
CA SER A 70 -9.51 -9.17 -11.43
C SER A 70 -10.83 -8.58 -11.92
N HIS A 71 -11.79 -8.40 -11.00
CA HIS A 71 -13.09 -7.82 -11.29
C HIS A 71 -13.00 -6.33 -11.66
N THR A 72 -12.22 -5.56 -10.88
CA THR A 72 -12.04 -4.11 -11.10
C THR A 72 -11.43 -3.82 -12.48
N PHE A 73 -10.51 -4.67 -12.92
CA PHE A 73 -9.78 -4.51 -14.17
C PHE A 73 -10.07 -5.63 -15.17
N SER A 74 -11.30 -6.14 -15.21
CA SER A 74 -11.72 -7.28 -16.04
C SER A 74 -11.45 -7.16 -17.56
N LYS A 75 -11.26 -5.91 -18.06
CA LYS A 75 -10.92 -5.63 -19.46
C LYS A 75 -9.43 -5.77 -19.78
N TYR A 76 -8.58 -6.06 -18.77
CA TYR A 76 -7.13 -6.13 -18.91
C TYR A 76 -6.62 -7.52 -18.56
N PHE A 77 -5.56 -7.93 -19.25
CA PHE A 77 -4.66 -8.96 -18.75
C PHE A 77 -3.59 -8.26 -17.92
N ILE A 78 -3.44 -8.66 -16.66
CA ILE A 78 -2.62 -7.98 -15.67
C ILE A 78 -1.38 -8.82 -15.40
N VAL A 79 -0.21 -8.27 -15.68
CA VAL A 79 1.06 -8.75 -15.13
C VAL A 79 1.30 -8.00 -13.85
N MET A 80 1.33 -8.70 -12.70
CA MET A 80 1.44 -8.12 -11.38
C MET A 80 2.74 -8.54 -10.71
N GLN A 81 3.58 -7.55 -10.40
CA GLN A 81 4.77 -7.73 -9.60
C GLN A 81 4.37 -7.85 -8.13
N VAL A 82 4.89 -8.86 -7.45
CA VAL A 82 4.70 -9.16 -6.02
C VAL A 82 6.05 -9.41 -5.36
N ASP A 83 6.14 -9.24 -4.06
CA ASP A 83 7.31 -9.68 -3.29
C ASP A 83 7.31 -11.20 -3.07
N GLN A 84 8.32 -11.71 -2.36
CA GLN A 84 8.47 -13.14 -2.07
C GLN A 84 7.89 -13.53 -0.70
N ALA A 85 6.82 -12.87 -0.25
CA ALA A 85 6.15 -13.28 0.97
C ALA A 85 5.55 -14.69 0.84
N GLY A 86 5.56 -15.45 1.94
CA GLY A 86 5.16 -16.87 1.91
C GLY A 86 3.74 -17.11 1.41
N TRP A 87 2.82 -16.17 1.60
CA TRP A 87 1.43 -16.27 1.11
C TRP A 87 1.29 -16.05 -0.40
N HIS A 88 2.30 -15.50 -1.08
CA HIS A 88 2.35 -15.39 -2.54
C HIS A 88 2.74 -16.70 -3.24
N HIS A 89 3.28 -17.67 -2.49
CA HIS A 89 3.69 -18.99 -2.97
C HIS A 89 2.88 -20.14 -2.36
N ALA A 90 1.87 -19.84 -1.56
CA ALA A 90 1.08 -20.85 -0.90
C ALA A 90 0.33 -21.72 -1.91
N HIS A 91 0.22 -23.01 -1.61
CA HIS A 91 -0.51 -23.97 -2.45
C HIS A 91 -1.98 -23.56 -2.69
N ASP A 92 -2.56 -22.89 -1.69
CA ASP A 92 -3.98 -22.46 -1.72
C ASP A 92 -4.18 -21.08 -2.35
N LEU A 93 -3.14 -20.52 -2.96
CA LEU A 93 -3.26 -19.24 -3.69
C LEU A 93 -4.02 -19.47 -5.01
N VAL A 94 -5.12 -18.76 -5.17
CA VAL A 94 -5.96 -18.81 -6.38
C VAL A 94 -5.69 -17.57 -7.22
N ILE A 95 -5.04 -17.78 -8.36
CA ILE A 95 -4.73 -16.68 -9.29
C ILE A 95 -5.81 -16.62 -10.38
N PRO A 96 -6.56 -15.50 -10.51
CA PRO A 96 -7.55 -15.32 -11.58
C PRO A 96 -6.93 -15.41 -12.99
N GLU A 97 -7.70 -15.88 -13.97
CA GLU A 97 -7.24 -16.12 -15.36
C GLU A 97 -6.65 -14.90 -16.05
N ASN A 98 -7.12 -13.69 -15.70
CA ASN A 98 -6.63 -12.44 -16.26
C ASN A 98 -5.46 -11.82 -15.48
N ILE A 99 -4.89 -12.55 -14.47
CA ILE A 99 -3.74 -12.10 -13.69
C ILE A 99 -2.58 -13.10 -13.83
N ARG A 100 -1.37 -12.57 -13.98
CA ARG A 100 -0.13 -13.33 -13.87
C ARG A 100 0.78 -12.65 -12.86
N LEU A 101 1.21 -13.38 -11.85
CA LEU A 101 2.18 -12.90 -10.87
C LEU A 101 3.60 -13.07 -11.41
N ILE A 102 4.45 -12.07 -11.13
CA ILE A 102 5.90 -12.10 -11.31
C ILE A 102 6.55 -11.62 -10.02
N GLU A 103 7.56 -12.35 -9.59
CA GLU A 103 8.27 -12.03 -8.37
C GLU A 103 9.29 -10.93 -8.59
N GLN A 104 9.39 -10.01 -7.62
CA GLN A 104 10.52 -9.08 -7.55
C GLN A 104 11.74 -9.78 -6.93
N PRO A 105 12.96 -9.26 -7.14
CA PRO A 105 14.13 -9.75 -6.43
C PRO A 105 13.92 -9.72 -4.90
N PRO A 106 14.48 -10.70 -4.17
CA PRO A 106 14.35 -10.71 -2.72
C PRO A 106 15.01 -9.47 -2.08
N TYR A 107 14.45 -9.00 -0.97
CA TYR A 107 14.96 -7.85 -0.19
C TYR A 107 15.14 -6.56 -1.01
N SER A 108 14.26 -6.29 -1.96
CA SER A 108 14.36 -5.16 -2.88
C SER A 108 13.10 -4.26 -2.84
N PRO A 109 12.77 -3.66 -1.69
CA PRO A 109 11.61 -2.77 -1.58
C PRO A 109 11.73 -1.53 -2.49
N GLU A 110 12.96 -1.11 -2.78
CA GLU A 110 13.25 0.04 -3.65
C GLU A 110 12.76 -0.14 -5.09
N VAL A 111 12.46 -1.36 -5.54
CA VAL A 111 11.88 -1.60 -6.87
C VAL A 111 10.35 -1.67 -6.83
N ASN A 112 9.73 -1.62 -5.64
CA ASN A 112 8.29 -1.67 -5.49
C ASN A 112 7.70 -0.24 -5.37
N PRO A 113 6.99 0.25 -6.39
CA PRO A 113 6.43 1.61 -6.35
C PRO A 113 5.30 1.78 -5.33
N VAL A 114 4.73 0.71 -4.79
CA VAL A 114 3.70 0.76 -3.75
C VAL A 114 4.28 1.28 -2.44
N GLU A 115 5.57 1.08 -2.17
CA GLU A 115 6.24 1.63 -0.98
C GLU A 115 6.12 3.17 -0.91
N HIS A 116 6.20 3.87 -2.05
CA HIS A 116 5.98 5.31 -2.10
C HIS A 116 4.53 5.72 -1.77
N ILE A 117 3.57 4.83 -2.00
CA ILE A 117 2.17 5.04 -1.55
C ILE A 117 2.10 4.95 -0.03
N TRP A 118 2.80 3.98 0.57
CA TRP A 118 2.88 3.85 2.03
C TRP A 118 3.56 5.06 2.67
N ASP A 119 4.65 5.55 2.10
CA ASP A 119 5.35 6.73 2.58
C ASP A 119 4.46 7.97 2.50
N GLU A 120 3.75 8.16 1.39
CA GLU A 120 2.82 9.26 1.19
C GLU A 120 1.67 9.24 2.21
N LEU A 121 1.09 8.06 2.47
CA LEU A 121 0.05 7.90 3.47
C LEU A 121 0.58 8.17 4.88
N ARG A 122 1.75 7.59 5.22
CA ARG A 122 2.37 7.79 6.54
C ARG A 122 2.72 9.25 6.79
N GLU A 123 3.28 9.95 5.80
CA GLU A 123 3.67 11.34 5.93
C GLU A 123 2.46 12.28 6.06
N LYS A 124 1.43 12.12 5.24
CA LYS A 124 0.31 13.07 5.21
C LYS A 124 -0.78 12.81 6.22
N TYR A 125 -1.05 11.55 6.52
CA TYR A 125 -2.23 11.18 7.32
C TYR A 125 -1.87 10.63 8.69
N PHE A 126 -0.65 10.10 8.87
CA PHE A 126 -0.23 9.42 10.09
C PHE A 126 0.94 10.09 10.83
N HIS A 127 1.56 11.11 10.22
CA HIS A 127 2.73 11.79 10.79
C HIS A 127 2.43 12.36 12.17
N ASN A 128 3.10 11.82 13.20
CA ASN A 128 2.95 12.23 14.62
C ASN A 128 1.49 12.28 15.13
N ARG A 129 0.64 11.39 14.61
CA ARG A 129 -0.76 11.27 15.05
C ARG A 129 -0.97 10.03 15.91
N THR A 130 -1.91 10.14 16.83
CA THR A 130 -2.49 9.02 17.59
C THR A 130 -3.97 8.90 17.28
N PHE A 131 -4.51 7.69 17.40
CA PHE A 131 -5.90 7.39 17.08
C PHE A 131 -6.60 6.82 18.31
N SER A 132 -7.76 7.35 18.67
CA SER A 132 -8.53 6.88 19.82
C SER A 132 -9.20 5.51 19.60
N SER A 133 -9.43 5.12 18.34
CA SER A 133 -9.96 3.80 17.97
C SER A 133 -9.34 3.30 16.67
N LEU A 134 -9.50 1.99 16.39
CA LEU A 134 -9.11 1.39 15.11
C LEU A 134 -10.00 1.90 13.97
N ASP A 135 -11.29 2.14 14.24
CA ASP A 135 -12.23 2.66 13.23
C ASP A 135 -11.81 4.03 12.72
N LEU A 136 -11.38 4.96 13.62
CA LEU A 136 -10.86 6.26 13.20
C LEU A 136 -9.57 6.16 12.38
N LEU A 137 -8.73 5.17 12.65
CA LEU A 137 -7.56 4.90 11.83
C LEU A 137 -7.97 4.42 10.44
N ILE A 138 -8.96 3.52 10.36
CA ILE A 138 -9.51 3.01 9.09
C ILE A 138 -10.15 4.15 8.29
N ASP A 139 -10.91 5.04 8.91
CA ASP A 139 -11.51 6.20 8.24
C ASP A 139 -10.45 7.09 7.59
N VAL A 140 -9.34 7.33 8.30
CA VAL A 140 -8.22 8.14 7.79
C VAL A 140 -7.49 7.41 6.65
N LEU A 141 -7.34 6.08 6.73
CA LEU A 141 -6.81 5.27 5.63
C LEU A 141 -7.72 5.35 4.41
N CYS A 142 -9.03 5.17 4.58
CA CYS A 142 -10.01 5.28 3.50
C CYS A 142 -9.95 6.65 2.84
N GLN A 143 -9.86 7.73 3.63
CA GLN A 143 -9.71 9.08 3.09
C GLN A 143 -8.45 9.18 2.22
N GLY A 144 -7.28 8.81 2.74
CA GLY A 144 -6.01 8.92 2.02
C GLY A 144 -5.97 8.08 0.75
N LEU A 145 -6.48 6.84 0.80
CA LEU A 145 -6.54 5.95 -0.35
C LEU A 145 -7.50 6.47 -1.43
N ASN A 146 -8.66 7.00 -1.04
CA ASN A 146 -9.62 7.60 -1.98
C ASN A 146 -9.06 8.85 -2.65
N GLU A 147 -8.39 9.73 -1.91
CA GLU A 147 -7.73 10.92 -2.48
C GLU A 147 -6.64 10.53 -3.49
N LEU A 148 -5.82 9.52 -3.18
CA LEU A 148 -4.80 9.01 -4.09
C LEU A 148 -5.42 8.36 -5.33
N THR A 149 -6.45 7.54 -5.16
CA THR A 149 -7.15 6.88 -6.28
C THR A 149 -7.78 7.89 -7.23
N GLY A 150 -8.26 9.02 -6.71
CA GLY A 150 -8.83 10.13 -7.49
C GLY A 150 -7.79 10.96 -8.25
N ASP A 151 -6.52 10.94 -7.86
CA ASP A 151 -5.46 11.78 -8.45
C ASP A 151 -4.45 10.96 -9.27
N LYS A 152 -4.85 10.65 -10.52
CA LYS A 152 -4.01 9.91 -11.46
C LYS A 152 -2.65 10.57 -11.75
N LYS A 153 -2.60 11.90 -11.72
CA LYS A 153 -1.35 12.64 -11.99
C LYS A 153 -0.37 12.45 -10.84
N ARG A 154 -0.86 12.57 -9.61
CA ARG A 154 -0.07 12.33 -8.40
C ARG A 154 0.41 10.88 -8.32
N LEU A 155 -0.45 9.89 -8.59
CA LEU A 155 -0.07 8.49 -8.63
C LEU A 155 1.07 8.23 -9.61
N ARG A 156 0.98 8.76 -10.84
CA ARG A 156 2.08 8.64 -11.82
C ARG A 156 3.38 9.27 -11.32
N SER A 157 3.30 10.41 -10.65
CA SER A 157 4.48 11.09 -10.10
C SER A 157 5.13 10.30 -8.96
N LEU A 158 4.33 9.72 -8.08
CA LEU A 158 4.81 8.93 -6.94
C LEU A 158 5.40 7.57 -7.37
N THR A 159 4.76 6.93 -8.34
CA THR A 159 5.01 5.51 -8.67
C THR A 159 5.69 5.28 -10.02
N GLY A 160 5.99 6.35 -10.75
CA GLY A 160 6.52 6.31 -12.12
C GLY A 160 8.01 5.94 -12.21
N PHE A 161 8.38 4.75 -11.77
CA PHE A 161 9.77 4.28 -11.85
C PHE A 161 10.20 3.98 -13.29
N PRO A 162 11.43 4.36 -13.70
CA PRO A 162 11.91 4.16 -15.07
C PRO A 162 11.89 2.69 -15.52
N HIS A 163 12.22 1.75 -14.63
CA HIS A 163 12.27 0.31 -14.96
C HIS A 163 10.88 -0.32 -15.16
N LEU A 164 9.80 0.33 -14.72
CA LEU A 164 8.42 -0.09 -14.95
C LEU A 164 7.83 0.47 -16.26
N ASN A 165 8.59 1.31 -16.97
CA ASN A 165 8.19 1.86 -18.24
C ASN A 165 8.52 0.87 -19.37
N VAL A 166 7.69 -0.16 -19.54
CA VAL A 166 7.79 -1.04 -20.72
C VAL A 166 7.37 -0.25 -21.95
N LYS A 167 8.34 0.07 -22.81
CA LYS A 167 8.03 0.54 -24.17
C LYS A 167 7.56 -0.68 -24.97
N ILE A 168 6.28 -0.71 -25.27
CA ILE A 168 5.68 -1.66 -26.22
C ILE A 168 5.86 -1.09 -27.61
#